data_e828e583d1d8aa2272f7c3af8b716264
#
_entry.id   e828e583d1d8aa2272f7c3af8b716264
#
_cell.length_a   1.000
_cell.length_b   1.000
_cell.length_c   1.000
_cell.angle_alpha   90.00
_cell.angle_beta   90.00
_cell.angle_gamma   90.00
#
_symmetry.space_group_name_H-M   'P 1'
#
loop_
_entity.id
_entity.type
_entity.pdbx_description
1 polymer ?
#
loop_
_entity_poly.entity_id
_entity_poly.type
_entity_poly.pdbx_seq_one_letter_code
_entity_poly.pdbx_strand_id
1 'polypeptide(L)'
;MHQITVNGLVVDVVRKDIKNLHLAVYPPNGRVRVAAPLRVDDEAVRLAVISRMAWIKRRQAKFEGQERQSAREYVSGESHYFQGRRYLLNVVYHDAPPKVIIRNKTTLDLFVRTGSDTAKRERVLVAWYRKQLKEMIPPLIAKWEAIMGVQVAEWGVKRMKTRWGSCNLEAHRIWVNLEL
;
A
#
# COMPACT_ATOMS: atom_id res chain seq x y z
N MET A 1 10.36 -18.57 13.84
CA MET A 1 9.34 -18.76 12.78
C MET A 1 9.64 -20.08 12.10
N HIS A 2 8.66 -20.96 11.97
CA HIS A 2 8.77 -22.23 11.26
C HIS A 2 7.50 -22.45 10.41
N GLN A 3 7.48 -23.49 9.62
CA GLN A 3 6.34 -23.82 8.76
C GLN A 3 5.77 -25.18 9.15
N ILE A 4 4.44 -25.29 9.10
CA ILE A 4 3.70 -26.54 9.20
C ILE A 4 2.85 -26.75 7.95
N THR A 5 2.59 -28.00 7.59
CA THR A 5 1.68 -28.32 6.48
C THR A 5 0.37 -28.90 7.03
N VAL A 6 -0.76 -28.30 6.64
CA VAL A 6 -2.09 -28.70 7.07
C VAL A 6 -2.96 -28.94 5.84
N ASN A 7 -3.31 -30.22 5.57
CA ASN A 7 -4.10 -30.60 4.38
C ASN A 7 -3.55 -30.01 3.07
N GLY A 8 -2.22 -30.08 2.88
CA GLY A 8 -1.52 -29.55 1.71
C GLY A 8 -1.30 -28.02 1.72
N LEU A 9 -1.80 -27.31 2.73
CA LEU A 9 -1.61 -25.88 2.90
C LEU A 9 -0.37 -25.59 3.74
N VAL A 10 0.59 -24.83 3.23
CA VAL A 10 1.75 -24.36 3.99
C VAL A 10 1.35 -23.16 4.85
N VAL A 11 1.63 -23.25 6.14
CA VAL A 11 1.29 -22.25 7.14
C VAL A 11 2.54 -21.79 7.89
N ASP A 12 2.82 -20.51 7.85
CA ASP A 12 3.90 -19.91 8.64
C ASP A 12 3.45 -19.73 10.10
N VAL A 13 4.15 -20.34 11.03
CA VAL A 13 3.89 -20.21 12.46
C VAL A 13 4.92 -19.30 13.11
N VAL A 14 4.44 -18.29 13.81
CA VAL A 14 5.27 -17.35 14.57
C VAL A 14 4.83 -17.38 16.03
N ARG A 15 5.73 -17.81 16.90
CA ARG A 15 5.51 -17.80 18.35
C ARG A 15 5.73 -16.38 18.88
N LYS A 16 4.78 -15.91 19.68
CA LYS A 16 4.80 -14.58 20.29
C LYS A 16 4.29 -14.62 21.71
N ASP A 17 4.72 -13.67 22.52
CA ASP A 17 4.09 -13.43 23.82
C ASP A 17 2.79 -12.64 23.61
N ILE A 18 1.70 -13.39 23.34
CA ILE A 18 0.36 -12.89 23.09
C ILE A 18 -0.67 -13.81 23.74
N LYS A 19 -1.85 -13.28 24.07
CA LYS A 19 -2.92 -14.03 24.73
C LYS A 19 -3.64 -14.99 23.78
N ASN A 20 -3.92 -14.56 22.55
CA ASN A 20 -4.77 -15.27 21.60
C ASN A 20 -4.02 -15.64 20.33
N LEU A 21 -4.47 -16.72 19.66
CA LEU A 21 -4.02 -17.12 18.35
C LEU A 21 -4.63 -16.20 17.27
N HIS A 22 -3.80 -15.67 16.38
CA HIS A 22 -4.21 -14.85 15.25
C HIS A 22 -3.85 -15.53 13.94
N LEU A 23 -4.86 -15.85 13.12
CA LEU A 23 -4.71 -16.41 11.79
C LEU A 23 -4.97 -15.30 10.73
N ALA A 24 -4.06 -15.15 9.79
CA ALA A 24 -4.15 -14.18 8.73
C ALA A 24 -3.80 -14.79 7.37
N VAL A 25 -4.48 -14.34 6.31
CA VAL A 25 -4.20 -14.68 4.92
C VAL A 25 -3.76 -13.41 4.21
N TYR A 26 -2.56 -13.40 3.67
CA TYR A 26 -1.91 -12.22 3.11
C TYR A 26 -1.97 -12.18 1.58
N PRO A 27 -2.31 -11.04 0.99
CA PRO A 27 -2.12 -10.83 -0.44
C PRO A 27 -0.61 -10.78 -0.78
N PRO A 28 -0.19 -10.97 -2.05
CA PRO A 28 -1.05 -11.28 -3.17
C PRO A 28 -1.36 -12.78 -3.32
N ASN A 29 -0.55 -13.66 -2.75
CA ASN A 29 -0.52 -15.11 -3.02
C ASN A 29 -1.36 -15.93 -2.03
N GLY A 30 -2.13 -15.30 -1.15
CA GLY A 30 -2.91 -16.04 -0.16
C GLY A 30 -2.05 -16.75 0.89
N ARG A 31 -0.83 -16.27 1.15
CA ARG A 31 0.08 -16.82 2.17
C ARG A 31 -0.59 -16.83 3.53
N VAL A 32 -0.63 -17.99 4.17
CA VAL A 32 -1.25 -18.16 5.49
C VAL A 32 -0.21 -18.03 6.58
N ARG A 33 -0.50 -17.22 7.59
CA ARG A 33 0.35 -17.02 8.76
C ARG A 33 -0.47 -17.10 10.03
N VAL A 34 0.07 -17.82 11.01
CA VAL A 34 -0.49 -17.90 12.36
C VAL A 34 0.50 -17.30 13.36
N ALA A 35 0.07 -16.28 14.09
CA ALA A 35 0.75 -15.84 15.30
C ALA A 35 0.12 -16.57 16.48
N ALA A 36 0.91 -17.40 17.18
CA ALA A 36 0.45 -18.22 18.29
C ALA A 36 1.17 -17.85 19.59
N PRO A 37 0.47 -17.91 20.74
CA PRO A 37 1.10 -17.80 22.06
C PRO A 37 2.24 -18.81 22.24
N LEU A 38 3.22 -18.50 23.08
CA LEU A 38 4.35 -19.40 23.38
C LEU A 38 3.90 -20.75 23.92
N ARG A 39 2.80 -20.78 24.69
CA ARG A 39 2.23 -21.97 25.35
C ARG A 39 1.44 -22.89 24.43
N VAL A 40 1.06 -22.44 23.23
CA VAL A 40 0.21 -23.20 22.29
C VAL A 40 1.12 -24.07 21.45
N ASP A 41 0.90 -25.38 21.37
CA ASP A 41 1.66 -26.31 20.55
C ASP A 41 1.27 -26.25 19.06
N ASP A 42 1.97 -26.99 18.22
CA ASP A 42 1.69 -27.00 16.78
C ASP A 42 0.43 -27.79 16.42
N GLU A 43 0.01 -28.74 17.26
CA GLU A 43 -1.23 -29.48 17.04
C GLU A 43 -2.45 -28.58 17.27
N ALA A 44 -2.44 -27.77 18.31
CA ALA A 44 -3.50 -26.78 18.54
C ALA A 44 -3.54 -25.72 17.41
N VAL A 45 -2.38 -25.32 16.87
CA VAL A 45 -2.33 -24.44 15.68
C VAL A 45 -2.94 -25.15 14.48
N ARG A 46 -2.62 -26.43 14.26
CA ARG A 46 -3.16 -27.24 13.17
C ARG A 46 -4.68 -27.34 13.23
N LEU A 47 -5.25 -27.65 14.39
CA LEU A 47 -6.69 -27.71 14.61
C LEU A 47 -7.37 -26.36 14.35
N ALA A 48 -6.76 -25.26 14.80
CA ALA A 48 -7.25 -23.91 14.53
C ALA A 48 -7.25 -23.55 13.05
N VAL A 49 -6.27 -24.03 12.28
CA VAL A 49 -6.21 -23.86 10.82
C VAL A 49 -7.28 -24.71 10.15
N ILE A 50 -7.45 -25.96 10.55
CA ILE A 50 -8.48 -26.87 10.01
C ILE A 50 -9.87 -26.28 10.22
N SER A 51 -10.19 -25.80 11.42
CA SER A 51 -11.50 -25.21 11.73
C SER A 51 -11.83 -23.98 10.88
N ARG A 52 -10.81 -23.29 10.34
CA ARG A 52 -10.95 -22.09 9.49
C ARG A 52 -10.60 -22.34 8.03
N MET A 53 -10.42 -23.59 7.60
CA MET A 53 -10.00 -23.93 6.23
C MET A 53 -10.93 -23.37 5.16
N ALA A 54 -12.24 -23.44 5.36
CA ALA A 54 -13.21 -22.87 4.41
C ALA A 54 -13.06 -21.34 4.27
N TRP A 55 -12.77 -20.64 5.35
CA TRP A 55 -12.53 -19.20 5.34
C TRP A 55 -11.20 -18.87 4.64
N ILE A 56 -10.14 -19.65 4.91
CA ILE A 56 -8.83 -19.47 4.25
C ILE A 56 -8.98 -19.62 2.75
N LYS A 57 -9.61 -20.71 2.27
CA LYS A 57 -9.84 -20.96 0.83
C LYS A 57 -10.65 -19.84 0.17
N ARG A 58 -11.72 -19.35 0.81
CA ARG A 58 -12.48 -18.21 0.29
C ARG A 58 -11.63 -16.94 0.17
N ARG A 59 -10.73 -16.69 1.14
CA ARG A 59 -9.82 -15.55 1.07
C ARG A 59 -8.79 -15.69 -0.03
N GLN A 60 -8.23 -16.89 -0.21
CA GLN A 60 -7.28 -17.19 -1.28
C GLN A 60 -7.92 -17.02 -2.65
N ALA A 61 -9.10 -17.60 -2.88
CA ALA A 61 -9.86 -17.44 -4.12
C ALA A 61 -10.17 -15.95 -4.42
N LYS A 62 -10.49 -15.15 -3.38
CA LYS A 62 -10.67 -13.71 -3.56
C LYS A 62 -9.40 -13.03 -4.04
N PHE A 63 -8.22 -13.42 -3.56
CA PHE A 63 -6.95 -12.85 -4.02
C PHE A 63 -6.55 -13.33 -5.42
N GLU A 64 -6.89 -14.56 -5.79
CA GLU A 64 -6.69 -15.10 -7.14
C GLU A 64 -7.58 -14.42 -8.19
N GLY A 65 -8.84 -14.13 -7.84
CA GLY A 65 -9.79 -13.45 -8.70
C GLY A 65 -9.64 -11.91 -8.75
N GLN A 66 -8.75 -11.32 -7.95
CA GLN A 66 -8.47 -9.90 -8.05
C GLN A 66 -7.58 -9.63 -9.28
N GLU A 67 -8.12 -8.86 -10.23
CA GLU A 67 -7.29 -8.29 -11.31
C GLU A 67 -6.10 -7.55 -10.68
N ARG A 68 -4.93 -8.10 -10.87
CA ARG A 68 -3.70 -7.45 -10.43
C ARG A 68 -3.42 -6.32 -11.42
N GLN A 69 -3.28 -5.11 -10.92
CA GLN A 69 -2.65 -4.08 -11.74
C GLN A 69 -1.28 -4.62 -12.17
N SER A 70 -1.06 -4.75 -13.48
CA SER A 70 0.24 -5.05 -14.04
C SER A 70 1.27 -4.06 -13.49
N ALA A 71 2.50 -4.53 -13.32
CA ALA A 71 3.59 -3.64 -12.89
C ALA A 71 3.63 -2.44 -13.86
N ARG A 72 3.63 -1.24 -13.30
CA ARG A 72 3.68 -0.01 -14.10
C ARG A 72 5.02 0.09 -14.82
N GLU A 73 4.97 0.40 -16.09
CA GLU A 73 6.17 0.58 -16.93
C GLU A 73 6.53 2.06 -17.09
N TYR A 74 5.61 2.96 -16.69
CA TYR A 74 5.75 4.41 -16.81
C TYR A 74 6.06 4.85 -18.24
N VAL A 75 5.28 4.31 -19.18
CA VAL A 75 5.37 4.58 -20.62
C VAL A 75 4.20 5.45 -21.09
N SER A 76 4.37 6.08 -22.27
CA SER A 76 3.29 6.87 -22.87
C SER A 76 2.07 6.00 -23.16
N GLY A 77 0.87 6.53 -22.84
CA GLY A 77 -0.41 5.82 -22.95
C GLY A 77 -0.83 5.09 -21.67
N GLU A 78 0.04 4.92 -20.66
CA GLU A 78 -0.30 4.32 -19.38
C GLU A 78 -1.26 5.22 -18.58
N SER A 79 -2.27 4.62 -17.95
CA SER A 79 -3.25 5.35 -17.14
C SER A 79 -2.73 5.64 -15.74
N HIS A 80 -2.73 6.89 -15.35
CA HIS A 80 -2.43 7.37 -14.01
C HIS A 80 -3.61 8.13 -13.42
N TYR A 81 -3.76 8.05 -12.10
CA TYR A 81 -4.86 8.72 -11.40
C TYR A 81 -4.31 9.81 -10.49
N PHE A 82 -4.99 10.96 -10.49
CA PHE A 82 -4.70 12.06 -9.58
C PHE A 82 -6.00 12.77 -9.21
N GLN A 83 -6.27 12.92 -7.92
CA GLN A 83 -7.51 13.52 -7.40
C GLN A 83 -8.78 12.92 -7.99
N GLY A 84 -8.84 11.58 -8.10
CA GLY A 84 -9.98 10.85 -8.66
C GLY A 84 -10.13 10.94 -10.18
N ARG A 85 -9.24 11.63 -10.89
CA ARG A 85 -9.27 11.75 -12.36
C ARG A 85 -8.22 10.88 -13.01
N ARG A 86 -8.59 10.27 -14.13
CA ARG A 86 -7.67 9.49 -14.97
C ARG A 86 -6.93 10.41 -15.94
N TYR A 87 -5.64 10.24 -16.02
CA TYR A 87 -4.75 10.87 -16.99
C TYR A 87 -3.98 9.82 -17.76
N LEU A 88 -3.76 10.06 -19.05
CA LEU A 88 -2.81 9.30 -19.86
C LEU A 88 -1.43 9.92 -19.70
N LEU A 89 -0.45 9.10 -19.31
CA LEU A 89 0.94 9.53 -19.24
C LEU A 89 1.47 9.82 -20.64
N ASN A 90 2.19 10.91 -20.78
CA ASN A 90 2.96 11.23 -21.98
C ASN A 90 4.40 11.48 -21.57
N VAL A 91 5.29 10.58 -21.96
CA VAL A 91 6.72 10.69 -21.67
C VAL A 91 7.38 11.56 -22.73
N VAL A 92 7.95 12.67 -22.28
CA VAL A 92 8.64 13.66 -23.13
C VAL A 92 10.12 13.68 -22.79
N TYR A 93 10.95 13.42 -23.79
CA TYR A 93 12.40 13.45 -23.62
C TYR A 93 12.96 14.86 -23.87
N HIS A 94 13.77 15.35 -22.93
CA HIS A 94 14.43 16.65 -23.03
C HIS A 94 15.68 16.72 -22.13
N ASP A 95 16.58 17.64 -22.40
CA ASP A 95 17.87 17.77 -21.67
C ASP A 95 17.84 18.76 -20.49
N ALA A 96 16.66 18.99 -19.90
CA ALA A 96 16.50 19.82 -18.71
C ALA A 96 16.15 18.96 -17.48
N PRO A 97 16.09 19.52 -16.25
CA PRO A 97 15.70 18.80 -15.07
C PRO A 97 14.34 18.10 -15.22
N PRO A 98 14.17 16.88 -14.74
CA PRO A 98 12.92 16.14 -14.83
C PRO A 98 11.78 16.89 -14.13
N LYS A 99 10.60 16.88 -14.74
CA LYS A 99 9.38 17.48 -14.15
C LYS A 99 8.13 16.75 -14.61
N VAL A 100 7.03 16.96 -13.89
CA VAL A 100 5.71 16.47 -14.25
C VAL A 100 4.75 17.65 -14.34
N ILE A 101 3.94 17.68 -15.39
CA ILE A 101 2.96 18.75 -15.63
C ILE A 101 1.63 18.12 -16.02
N ILE A 102 0.54 18.56 -15.42
CA ILE A 102 -0.81 18.28 -15.93
C ILE A 102 -1.02 19.20 -17.13
N ARG A 103 -0.92 18.65 -18.35
CA ARG A 103 -1.10 19.44 -19.58
C ARG A 103 -2.55 19.88 -19.76
N ASN A 104 -3.48 18.99 -19.50
CA ASN A 104 -4.91 19.22 -19.64
C ASN A 104 -5.72 18.24 -18.77
N LYS A 105 -7.03 18.16 -18.97
CA LYS A 105 -7.94 17.30 -18.18
C LYS A 105 -7.70 15.80 -18.35
N THR A 106 -6.90 15.37 -19.33
CA THR A 106 -6.70 13.96 -19.70
C THR A 106 -5.24 13.54 -19.86
N THR A 107 -4.29 14.46 -19.83
CA THR A 107 -2.88 14.19 -20.13
C THR A 107 -1.95 14.69 -19.03
N LEU A 108 -1.08 13.81 -18.60
CA LEU A 108 -0.01 14.06 -17.62
C LEU A 108 1.34 13.92 -18.34
N ASP A 109 2.06 15.02 -18.51
CA ASP A 109 3.39 15.02 -19.13
C ASP A 109 4.48 14.73 -18.12
N LEU A 110 5.27 13.69 -18.40
CA LEU A 110 6.46 13.33 -17.66
C LEU A 110 7.70 13.68 -18.48
N PHE A 111 8.34 14.77 -18.12
CA PHE A 111 9.59 15.22 -18.76
C PHE A 111 10.78 14.53 -18.10
N VAL A 112 11.57 13.82 -18.92
CA VAL A 112 12.76 13.09 -18.48
C VAL A 112 13.88 13.18 -19.52
N ARG A 113 15.11 12.94 -19.11
CA ARG A 113 16.24 12.88 -20.04
C ARG A 113 16.18 11.64 -20.92
N THR A 114 16.70 11.73 -22.12
CA THR A 114 16.87 10.59 -23.04
C THR A 114 17.63 9.46 -22.35
N GLY A 115 17.20 8.21 -22.56
CA GLY A 115 17.76 7.04 -21.90
C GLY A 115 17.31 6.83 -20.46
N SER A 116 16.30 7.57 -19.98
CA SER A 116 15.70 7.30 -18.65
C SER A 116 15.02 5.95 -18.63
N ASP A 117 15.45 5.10 -17.69
CA ASP A 117 14.84 3.80 -17.41
C ASP A 117 13.50 3.93 -16.63
N THR A 118 12.79 2.82 -16.49
CA THR A 118 11.52 2.74 -15.75
C THR A 118 11.67 3.22 -14.31
N ALA A 119 12.77 2.88 -13.63
CA ALA A 119 13.02 3.26 -12.25
C ALA A 119 13.25 4.78 -12.09
N LYS A 120 13.88 5.43 -13.05
CA LYS A 120 14.02 6.91 -13.05
C LYS A 120 12.69 7.59 -13.28
N ARG A 121 11.90 7.10 -14.24
CA ARG A 121 10.54 7.62 -14.52
C ARG A 121 9.63 7.47 -13.31
N GLU A 122 9.63 6.29 -12.65
CA GLU A 122 8.92 6.07 -11.39
C GLU A 122 9.32 7.10 -10.33
N ARG A 123 10.62 7.27 -10.09
CA ARG A 123 11.10 8.21 -9.06
C ARG A 123 10.62 9.63 -9.29
N VAL A 124 10.65 10.11 -10.52
CA VAL A 124 10.19 11.47 -10.89
C VAL A 124 8.68 11.61 -10.60
N LEU A 125 7.88 10.63 -11.04
CA LEU A 125 6.44 10.68 -10.86
C LEU A 125 6.04 10.55 -9.38
N VAL A 126 6.68 9.65 -8.63
CA VAL A 126 6.50 9.47 -7.18
C VAL A 126 6.87 10.74 -6.41
N ALA A 127 7.96 11.40 -6.78
CA ALA A 127 8.36 12.66 -6.17
C ALA A 127 7.32 13.77 -6.43
N TRP A 128 6.76 13.83 -7.64
CA TRP A 128 5.70 14.76 -7.98
C TRP A 128 4.42 14.49 -7.18
N TYR A 129 3.94 13.25 -7.11
CA TYR A 129 2.78 12.89 -6.27
C TYR A 129 2.99 13.29 -4.81
N ARG A 130 4.18 13.01 -4.28
CA ARG A 130 4.53 13.39 -2.90
C ARG A 130 4.51 14.90 -2.68
N LYS A 131 5.00 15.67 -3.66
CA LYS A 131 4.94 17.14 -3.63
C LYS A 131 3.49 17.62 -3.61
N GLN A 132 2.65 17.10 -4.51
CA GLN A 132 1.23 17.46 -4.57
C GLN A 132 0.50 17.18 -3.25
N LEU A 133 0.69 15.98 -2.65
CA LEU A 133 0.11 15.66 -1.35
C LEU A 133 0.61 16.60 -0.26
N LYS A 134 1.90 16.93 -0.22
CA LYS A 134 2.46 17.86 0.77
C LYS A 134 1.89 19.29 0.65
N GLU A 135 1.49 19.69 -0.53
CA GLU A 135 0.85 20.99 -0.76
C GLU A 135 -0.64 20.98 -0.35
N MET A 136 -1.31 19.84 -0.53
CA MET A 136 -2.74 19.69 -0.24
C MET A 136 -3.06 19.41 1.25
N ILE A 137 -2.18 18.74 1.98
CA ILE A 137 -2.44 18.27 3.34
C ILE A 137 -2.54 19.43 4.36
N PRO A 138 -1.66 20.45 4.38
CA PRO A 138 -1.71 21.50 5.41
C PRO A 138 -3.04 22.25 5.49
N PRO A 139 -3.66 22.72 4.40
CA PRO A 139 -4.95 23.38 4.48
C PRO A 139 -6.08 22.45 4.96
N LEU A 140 -5.98 21.14 4.67
CA LEU A 140 -6.94 20.16 5.18
C LEU A 140 -6.77 19.94 6.69
N ILE A 141 -5.53 19.85 7.17
CA ILE A 141 -5.24 19.76 8.61
C ILE A 141 -5.83 20.98 9.32
N ALA A 142 -5.48 22.20 8.91
CA ALA A 142 -5.96 23.42 9.52
C ALA A 142 -7.49 23.50 9.58
N LYS A 143 -8.15 23.09 8.48
CA LYS A 143 -9.62 23.03 8.43
C LYS A 143 -10.19 22.08 9.48
N TRP A 144 -9.64 20.86 9.57
CA TRP A 144 -10.20 19.84 10.45
C TRP A 144 -9.80 20.02 11.91
N GLU A 145 -8.63 20.59 12.21
CA GLU A 145 -8.25 21.01 13.57
C GLU A 145 -9.27 21.96 14.15
N ALA A 146 -9.68 22.98 13.37
CA ALA A 146 -10.68 23.94 13.81
C ALA A 146 -12.07 23.31 14.05
N ILE A 147 -12.47 22.35 13.21
CA ILE A 147 -13.79 21.67 13.31
C ILE A 147 -13.83 20.68 14.47
N MET A 148 -12.73 19.92 14.66
CA MET A 148 -12.67 18.81 15.61
C MET A 148 -12.13 19.22 16.99
N GLY A 149 -11.57 20.42 17.14
CA GLY A 149 -10.96 20.88 18.38
C GLY A 149 -9.70 20.11 18.78
N VAL A 150 -8.96 19.57 17.80
CA VAL A 150 -7.73 18.81 18.00
C VAL A 150 -6.55 19.51 17.33
N GLN A 151 -5.32 19.12 17.70
CA GLN A 151 -4.11 19.60 17.06
C GLN A 151 -3.27 18.44 16.54
N VAL A 152 -2.67 18.61 15.36
CA VAL A 152 -1.75 17.64 14.73
C VAL A 152 -0.32 18.11 14.97
N ALA A 153 0.42 17.37 15.80
CA ALA A 153 1.80 17.71 16.10
C ALA A 153 2.76 17.37 14.95
N GLU A 154 2.49 16.27 14.24
CA GLU A 154 3.34 15.80 13.14
C GLU A 154 2.48 15.14 12.04
N TRP A 155 2.84 15.35 10.79
CA TRP A 155 2.25 14.64 9.68
C TRP A 155 3.28 14.35 8.58
N GLY A 156 2.97 13.36 7.72
CA GLY A 156 3.84 13.07 6.60
C GLY A 156 3.24 12.07 5.61
N VAL A 157 3.97 11.88 4.51
CA VAL A 157 3.55 11.00 3.40
C VAL A 157 4.46 9.79 3.32
N LYS A 158 3.89 8.59 3.42
CA LYS A 158 4.59 7.30 3.29
C LYS A 158 3.92 6.42 2.24
N ARG A 159 4.68 5.59 1.53
CA ARG A 159 4.11 4.50 0.72
C ARG A 159 3.68 3.38 1.67
N MET A 160 2.39 3.04 1.67
CA MET A 160 1.82 1.99 2.50
C MET A 160 1.17 0.91 1.63
N LYS A 161 1.34 -0.37 1.97
CA LYS A 161 0.82 -1.49 1.17
C LYS A 161 -0.65 -1.82 1.43
N THR A 162 -1.14 -1.54 2.64
CA THR A 162 -2.45 -2.07 3.12
C THR A 162 -3.32 -1.02 3.80
N ARG A 163 -2.89 0.24 3.87
CA ARG A 163 -3.60 1.31 4.58
C ARG A 163 -3.60 2.59 3.76
N TRP A 164 -4.68 3.34 3.83
CA TRP A 164 -4.78 4.69 3.27
C TRP A 164 -4.03 5.74 4.10
N GLY A 165 -3.91 5.47 5.38
CA GLY A 165 -3.19 6.29 6.33
C GLY A 165 -3.12 5.65 7.71
N SER A 166 -2.51 6.33 8.65
CA SER A 166 -2.54 5.96 10.08
C SER A 166 -2.55 7.22 10.94
N CYS A 167 -3.26 7.15 12.05
CA CYS A 167 -3.25 8.17 13.09
C CYS A 167 -2.72 7.54 14.38
N ASN A 168 -1.82 8.23 15.05
CA ASN A 168 -1.39 7.95 16.42
C ASN A 168 -1.93 9.05 17.32
N LEU A 169 -2.87 8.70 18.20
CA LEU A 169 -3.56 9.66 19.06
C LEU A 169 -2.64 10.23 20.17
N GLU A 170 -1.77 9.38 20.73
CA GLU A 170 -0.83 9.81 21.80
C GLU A 170 0.22 10.79 21.27
N ALA A 171 0.75 10.52 20.07
CA ALA A 171 1.75 11.37 19.43
C ALA A 171 1.13 12.49 18.57
N HIS A 172 -0.20 12.62 18.50
CA HIS A 172 -0.89 13.56 17.61
C HIS A 172 -0.34 13.57 16.19
N ARG A 173 -0.06 12.37 15.62
CA ARG A 173 0.67 12.20 14.36
C ARG A 173 -0.15 11.49 13.31
N ILE A 174 -0.14 12.03 12.07
CA ILE A 174 -0.84 11.49 10.92
C ILE A 174 0.15 11.10 9.82
N TRP A 175 0.05 9.86 9.34
CA TRP A 175 0.69 9.42 8.11
C TRP A 175 -0.34 9.17 7.04
N VAL A 176 -0.12 9.77 5.86
CA VAL A 176 -0.98 9.63 4.69
C VAL A 176 -0.28 8.74 3.65
N ASN A 177 -1.01 7.83 3.03
CA ASN A 177 -0.44 6.99 2.00
C ASN A 177 -0.22 7.78 0.70
N LEU A 178 0.93 7.56 0.06
CA LEU A 178 1.26 8.15 -1.22
C LEU A 178 0.33 7.69 -2.37
N GLU A 179 -0.31 6.55 -2.22
CA GLU A 179 -1.22 5.92 -3.20
C GLU A 179 -2.70 6.37 -3.03
N LEU A 180 -2.93 7.51 -2.36
CA LEU A 180 -4.26 8.13 -2.19
C LEU A 180 -4.76 8.79 -3.48
#